data_33613d3f93942a314af39d9a4983bfef
#
_entry.id   33613d3f93942a314af39d9a4983bfef
#
_cell.length_a   1.000
_cell.length_b   1.000
_cell.length_c   1.000
_cell.angle_alpha   90.00
_cell.angle_beta   90.00
_cell.angle_gamma   90.00
#
_symmetry.space_group_name_H-M   'P 1'
#
loop_
_entity.id
_entity.type
_entity.pdbx_description
1 polymer ?
#
loop_
_entity_poly.entity_id
_entity_poly.type
_entity_poly.pdbx_seq_one_letter_code
_entity_poly.pdbx_strand_id
1 'polypeptide(L)'
;WVSPPYNVDGWRLDVAADLGRSNEYNHEFWQKFRRAVKDANPNALILAEHYGDPSDWLKGDEWDTVMNYDAFMEPVTWFLTGMEKHSDEAREELLGNIDNFIGSMAHHMSNMLTPSLQVAMNELSNHDHSRFLTRTNHMVGRVEHLGPEAANEYVNKAVMREAVVMQMTWVGAPTVYYGDEAGVCGFTDPDNRRTYPWGHEDQELIAFHKEAIRIHKEHPALKNGSLKILGGEENILSYARFKGHDRIIVVINNRSERAEVKVPVWEAEIPIKCRMKRLLYSYKDGYTTEYEEYLVEDGEVVANMGPHSALVLGMRNEEDHDWLYILQNGYGPANSEFCKEDTNRLIVK
;
A
#
# COMPACT_ATOMS: atom_id res chain seq x y z
N TRP A 1 17.75 4.13 -25.44
CA TRP A 1 16.31 3.94 -25.21
C TRP A 1 15.71 5.09 -24.39
N VAL A 2 16.36 5.57 -23.33
CA VAL A 2 15.87 6.64 -22.44
C VAL A 2 16.02 8.05 -23.01
N SER A 3 16.50 8.18 -24.26
CA SER A 3 16.70 9.43 -25.01
C SER A 3 15.91 9.41 -26.31
N PRO A 4 15.72 10.58 -26.98
CA PRO A 4 15.08 10.63 -28.29
C PRO A 4 15.73 9.65 -29.30
N PRO A 5 14.93 9.05 -30.19
CA PRO A 5 13.49 9.25 -30.40
C PRO A 5 12.58 8.41 -29.48
N TYR A 6 13.12 7.50 -28.68
CA TYR A 6 12.34 6.52 -27.93
C TYR A 6 11.77 7.08 -26.62
N ASN A 7 12.58 7.80 -25.83
CA ASN A 7 12.19 8.45 -24.58
C ASN A 7 11.46 7.53 -23.59
N VAL A 8 11.94 6.29 -23.40
CA VAL A 8 11.41 5.44 -22.33
C VAL A 8 11.77 6.03 -20.97
N ASP A 9 10.83 5.93 -20.00
CA ASP A 9 10.95 6.58 -18.69
C ASP A 9 11.90 5.83 -17.75
N GLY A 10 12.31 4.61 -18.07
CA GLY A 10 13.23 3.84 -17.24
C GLY A 10 13.38 2.39 -17.67
N TRP A 11 13.93 1.60 -16.75
CA TRP A 11 14.20 0.18 -16.92
C TRP A 11 13.67 -0.64 -15.75
N ARG A 12 13.00 -1.74 -16.03
CA ARG A 12 12.82 -2.85 -15.10
C ARG A 12 13.86 -3.91 -15.46
N LEU A 13 14.66 -4.28 -14.48
CA LEU A 13 15.80 -5.19 -14.64
C LEU A 13 15.41 -6.56 -14.13
N ASP A 14 15.48 -7.54 -15.02
CA ASP A 14 15.18 -8.94 -14.74
C ASP A 14 16.29 -9.61 -13.95
N VAL A 15 15.95 -10.32 -12.86
CA VAL A 15 16.88 -11.12 -12.05
C VAL A 15 18.19 -10.36 -11.74
N ALA A 16 18.08 -9.10 -11.39
CA ALA A 16 19.19 -8.15 -11.41
C ALA A 16 20.34 -8.51 -10.47
N ALA A 17 20.05 -9.10 -9.30
CA ALA A 17 21.07 -9.51 -8.33
C ALA A 17 21.94 -10.67 -8.82
N ASP A 18 21.42 -11.52 -9.69
CA ASP A 18 22.11 -12.73 -10.15
C ASP A 18 22.93 -12.50 -11.43
N LEU A 19 22.97 -11.27 -11.92
CA LEU A 19 23.74 -10.94 -13.12
C LEU A 19 25.25 -11.11 -12.85
N GLY A 20 25.88 -11.93 -13.69
CA GLY A 20 27.33 -12.12 -13.67
C GLY A 20 27.78 -13.33 -12.87
N ARG A 21 29.09 -13.40 -12.59
CA ARG A 21 29.74 -14.57 -11.96
C ARG A 21 30.25 -14.30 -10.54
N SER A 22 30.23 -13.04 -10.12
CA SER A 22 30.62 -12.64 -8.77
C SER A 22 29.87 -11.37 -8.35
N ASN A 23 29.76 -11.13 -7.05
CA ASN A 23 29.14 -9.92 -6.50
C ASN A 23 29.88 -8.67 -6.98
N GLU A 24 31.20 -8.66 -7.04
CA GLU A 24 32.00 -7.52 -7.48
C GLU A 24 31.68 -7.17 -8.94
N TYR A 25 31.55 -8.18 -9.82
CA TYR A 25 31.17 -7.96 -11.20
C TYR A 25 29.74 -7.42 -11.31
N ASN A 26 28.81 -7.94 -10.50
CA ASN A 26 27.41 -7.50 -10.47
C ASN A 26 27.33 -6.01 -10.13
N HIS A 27 27.95 -5.60 -9.00
CA HIS A 27 27.97 -4.20 -8.58
C HIS A 27 28.66 -3.28 -9.60
N GLU A 28 29.82 -3.69 -10.14
CA GLU A 28 30.52 -2.91 -11.16
C GLU A 28 29.66 -2.72 -12.43
N PHE A 29 28.93 -3.76 -12.84
CA PHE A 29 28.00 -3.69 -13.97
C PHE A 29 26.88 -2.68 -13.73
N TRP A 30 26.20 -2.77 -12.58
CA TRP A 30 25.06 -1.89 -12.28
C TRP A 30 25.49 -0.44 -12.08
N GLN A 31 26.66 -0.19 -11.53
CA GLN A 31 27.24 1.15 -11.46
C GLN A 31 27.52 1.74 -12.86
N LYS A 32 28.05 0.93 -13.76
CA LYS A 32 28.25 1.34 -15.18
C LYS A 32 26.92 1.57 -15.89
N PHE A 33 25.96 0.66 -15.67
CA PHE A 33 24.62 0.78 -16.24
C PHE A 33 23.94 2.07 -15.78
N ARG A 34 23.95 2.32 -14.45
CA ARG A 34 23.39 3.56 -13.90
C ARG A 34 24.03 4.81 -14.52
N ARG A 35 25.36 4.86 -14.58
CA ARG A 35 26.02 6.01 -15.21
C ARG A 35 25.53 6.23 -16.64
N ALA A 36 25.51 5.20 -17.46
CA ALA A 36 25.05 5.30 -18.84
C ALA A 36 23.58 5.76 -18.95
N VAL A 37 22.70 5.25 -18.10
CA VAL A 37 21.28 5.65 -18.08
C VAL A 37 21.12 7.09 -17.63
N LYS A 38 21.74 7.48 -16.51
CA LYS A 38 21.58 8.82 -15.92
C LYS A 38 22.28 9.91 -16.72
N ASP A 39 23.38 9.59 -17.43
CA ASP A 39 24.02 10.50 -18.39
C ASP A 39 23.12 10.79 -19.59
N ALA A 40 22.38 9.77 -20.04
CA ALA A 40 21.44 9.92 -21.15
C ALA A 40 20.12 10.57 -20.76
N ASN A 41 19.60 10.26 -19.56
CA ASN A 41 18.39 10.84 -18.98
C ASN A 41 18.45 10.75 -17.44
N PRO A 42 18.75 11.84 -16.73
CA PRO A 42 18.87 11.84 -15.28
C PRO A 42 17.56 11.48 -14.55
N ASN A 43 16.42 11.64 -15.21
CA ASN A 43 15.10 11.33 -14.66
C ASN A 43 14.64 9.89 -14.93
N ALA A 44 15.37 9.12 -15.72
CA ALA A 44 14.99 7.74 -16.02
C ALA A 44 15.12 6.86 -14.77
N LEU A 45 14.06 6.08 -14.48
CA LEU A 45 14.01 5.17 -13.35
C LEU A 45 14.81 3.88 -13.63
N ILE A 46 15.52 3.38 -12.62
CA ILE A 46 16.16 2.07 -12.63
C ILE A 46 15.53 1.24 -11.51
N LEU A 47 14.63 0.34 -11.87
CA LEU A 47 13.88 -0.53 -10.99
C LEU A 47 14.33 -1.98 -11.20
N ALA A 48 14.75 -2.65 -10.13
CA ALA A 48 15.20 -4.03 -10.21
C ALA A 48 14.16 -5.02 -9.70
N GLU A 49 14.11 -6.18 -10.33
CA GLU A 49 13.54 -7.36 -9.71
C GLU A 49 14.53 -7.95 -8.72
N HIS A 50 14.12 -8.05 -7.47
CA HIS A 50 14.93 -8.63 -6.40
C HIS A 50 14.04 -9.09 -5.25
N TYR A 51 14.32 -10.27 -4.71
CA TYR A 51 13.75 -10.81 -3.49
C TYR A 51 14.75 -10.64 -2.34
N GLY A 52 14.25 -10.35 -1.15
CA GLY A 52 15.07 -10.19 0.03
C GLY A 52 15.61 -8.76 0.21
N ASP A 53 16.75 -8.63 0.87
CA ASP A 53 17.33 -7.33 1.23
C ASP A 53 18.04 -6.64 0.05
N PRO A 54 17.51 -5.52 -0.50
CA PRO A 54 18.10 -4.82 -1.61
C PRO A 54 19.14 -3.76 -1.20
N SER A 55 19.45 -3.64 0.10
CA SER A 55 20.23 -2.51 0.64
C SER A 55 21.61 -2.36 0.02
N ASP A 56 22.22 -3.46 -0.44
CA ASP A 56 23.53 -3.43 -1.08
C ASP A 56 23.54 -2.70 -2.42
N TRP A 57 22.44 -2.68 -3.14
CA TRP A 57 22.29 -2.02 -4.46
C TRP A 57 21.58 -0.65 -4.39
N LEU A 58 20.97 -0.28 -3.25
CA LEU A 58 20.22 0.96 -3.08
C LEU A 58 21.02 2.09 -2.41
N LYS A 59 22.36 2.07 -2.57
CA LYS A 59 23.27 3.09 -2.01
C LYS A 59 23.32 4.40 -2.81
N GLY A 60 22.60 4.46 -3.93
CA GLY A 60 22.49 5.65 -4.79
C GLY A 60 23.38 5.62 -6.05
N ASP A 61 24.16 4.57 -6.24
CA ASP A 61 25.08 4.41 -7.35
C ASP A 61 24.74 3.23 -8.30
N GLU A 62 23.67 2.47 -8.00
CA GLU A 62 23.20 1.33 -8.79
C GLU A 62 21.71 1.46 -9.12
N TRP A 63 20.82 0.75 -8.42
CA TRP A 63 19.37 0.84 -8.64
C TRP A 63 18.76 2.04 -7.92
N ASP A 64 17.65 2.53 -8.43
CA ASP A 64 16.84 3.54 -7.72
C ASP A 64 15.90 2.86 -6.73
N THR A 65 15.34 1.71 -7.10
CA THR A 65 14.33 0.98 -6.32
C THR A 65 14.16 -0.45 -6.81
N VAL A 66 13.22 -1.17 -6.19
CA VAL A 66 12.89 -2.58 -6.51
C VAL A 66 11.39 -2.80 -6.69
N MET A 67 11.02 -3.93 -7.29
CA MET A 67 9.69 -4.52 -7.13
C MET A 67 9.52 -4.85 -5.64
N ASN A 68 8.47 -4.30 -5.02
CA ASN A 68 8.35 -4.30 -3.56
C ASN A 68 7.69 -5.57 -3.03
N TYR A 69 8.35 -6.70 -3.20
CA TYR A 69 7.85 -8.00 -2.76
C TYR A 69 7.77 -8.09 -1.24
N ASP A 70 8.90 -7.88 -0.57
CA ASP A 70 9.05 -8.14 0.85
C ASP A 70 8.44 -7.03 1.74
N ALA A 71 8.53 -5.76 1.30
CA ALA A 71 8.01 -4.62 2.08
C ALA A 71 6.59 -4.19 1.65
N PHE A 72 5.88 -5.00 0.83
CA PHE A 72 4.50 -4.73 0.47
C PHE A 72 3.72 -5.98 0.06
N MET A 73 4.06 -6.60 -1.08
CA MET A 73 3.20 -7.61 -1.72
C MET A 73 2.97 -8.84 -0.82
N GLU A 74 4.03 -9.41 -0.26
CA GLU A 74 3.92 -10.62 0.56
C GLU A 74 3.22 -10.34 1.89
N PRO A 75 3.61 -9.33 2.71
CA PRO A 75 2.91 -9.06 3.96
C PRO A 75 1.42 -8.72 3.78
N VAL A 76 1.07 -7.96 2.72
CA VAL A 76 -0.34 -7.67 2.40
C VAL A 76 -1.08 -8.95 2.01
N THR A 77 -0.47 -9.81 1.20
CA THR A 77 -1.04 -11.10 0.81
C THR A 77 -1.31 -11.97 2.02
N TRP A 78 -0.32 -12.15 2.90
CA TRP A 78 -0.45 -12.98 4.10
C TRP A 78 -1.51 -12.44 5.04
N PHE A 79 -1.47 -11.15 5.34
CA PHE A 79 -2.40 -10.50 6.27
C PHE A 79 -3.85 -10.60 5.80
N LEU A 80 -4.11 -10.36 4.51
CA LEU A 80 -5.46 -10.34 3.97
C LEU A 80 -6.01 -11.71 3.56
N THR A 81 -5.14 -12.63 3.14
CA THR A 81 -5.59 -13.90 2.55
C THR A 81 -5.03 -15.14 3.25
N GLY A 82 -3.97 -15.03 4.04
CA GLY A 82 -3.27 -16.21 4.57
C GLY A 82 -2.69 -17.13 3.50
N MET A 83 -2.47 -16.63 2.29
CA MET A 83 -1.92 -17.40 1.18
C MET A 83 -0.49 -16.98 0.85
N GLU A 84 0.30 -17.90 0.38
CA GLU A 84 1.58 -17.62 -0.25
C GLU A 84 1.36 -17.05 -1.67
N LYS A 85 2.30 -16.25 -2.19
CA LYS A 85 2.17 -15.50 -3.45
C LYS A 85 1.89 -16.32 -4.71
N HIS A 86 2.30 -17.58 -4.74
CA HIS A 86 2.00 -18.51 -5.85
C HIS A 86 0.72 -19.33 -5.65
N SER A 87 0.09 -19.23 -4.48
CA SER A 87 -0.99 -20.13 -4.02
C SER A 87 -0.53 -21.58 -3.82
N ASP A 88 0.77 -21.82 -3.64
CA ASP A 88 1.31 -23.14 -3.41
C ASP A 88 1.11 -23.62 -1.96
N GLU A 89 0.96 -22.68 -1.03
CA GLU A 89 0.78 -22.95 0.40
C GLU A 89 -0.25 -22.00 1.03
N ALA A 90 -0.99 -22.52 2.01
CA ALA A 90 -1.74 -21.72 2.95
C ALA A 90 -0.86 -21.36 4.16
N ARG A 91 -0.91 -20.12 4.57
CA ARG A 91 -0.22 -19.55 5.74
C ARG A 91 -1.25 -19.04 6.74
N GLU A 92 -2.10 -19.96 7.20
CA GLU A 92 -3.23 -19.62 8.08
C GLU A 92 -2.79 -18.87 9.35
N GLU A 93 -1.58 -19.15 9.86
CA GLU A 93 -0.98 -18.47 11.02
C GLU A 93 -0.66 -17.01 10.77
N LEU A 94 -0.61 -16.59 9.51
CA LEU A 94 -0.32 -15.21 9.09
C LEU A 94 -1.60 -14.43 8.74
N LEU A 95 -2.72 -15.13 8.53
CA LEU A 95 -4.00 -14.47 8.23
C LEU A 95 -4.41 -13.57 9.40
N GLY A 96 -4.55 -12.27 9.12
CA GLY A 96 -4.94 -11.29 10.13
C GLY A 96 -3.92 -11.07 11.24
N ASN A 97 -2.75 -11.69 11.17
CA ASN A 97 -1.70 -11.56 12.19
C ASN A 97 -1.04 -10.18 12.11
N ILE A 98 -1.51 -9.28 12.94
CA ILE A 98 -1.09 -7.87 12.94
C ILE A 98 0.37 -7.70 13.34
N ASP A 99 0.85 -8.47 14.33
CA ASP A 99 2.23 -8.36 14.80
C ASP A 99 3.22 -8.81 13.72
N ASN A 100 2.88 -9.90 13.01
CA ASN A 100 3.68 -10.35 11.87
C ASN A 100 3.66 -9.31 10.75
N PHE A 101 2.48 -8.77 10.39
CA PHE A 101 2.35 -7.74 9.36
C PHE A 101 3.20 -6.52 9.67
N ILE A 102 3.05 -5.93 10.85
CA ILE A 102 3.79 -4.73 11.27
C ILE A 102 5.29 -5.03 11.34
N GLY A 103 5.67 -6.17 11.91
CA GLY A 103 7.07 -6.59 12.04
C GLY A 103 7.74 -6.78 10.68
N SER A 104 7.09 -7.49 9.76
CA SER A 104 7.60 -7.70 8.39
C SER A 104 7.73 -6.39 7.63
N MET A 105 6.68 -5.55 7.65
CA MET A 105 6.71 -4.24 7.00
C MET A 105 7.84 -3.36 7.56
N ALA A 106 7.96 -3.26 8.87
CA ALA A 106 9.00 -2.45 9.51
C ALA A 106 10.41 -2.94 9.16
N HIS A 107 10.62 -4.26 9.22
CA HIS A 107 11.91 -4.89 8.89
C HIS A 107 12.32 -4.59 7.45
N HIS A 108 11.48 -4.94 6.49
CA HIS A 108 11.84 -4.82 5.07
C HIS A 108 11.87 -3.37 4.57
N MET A 109 10.98 -2.50 5.08
CA MET A 109 11.05 -1.06 4.77
C MET A 109 12.34 -0.42 5.31
N SER A 110 12.88 -0.89 6.43
CA SER A 110 14.13 -0.37 7.00
C SER A 110 15.37 -0.68 6.17
N ASN A 111 15.30 -1.65 5.26
CA ASN A 111 16.36 -2.01 4.33
C ASN A 111 16.47 -1.05 3.13
N MET A 112 15.54 -0.10 3.02
CA MET A 112 15.52 0.88 1.92
C MET A 112 15.64 2.30 2.45
N LEU A 113 16.45 3.12 1.77
CA LEU A 113 16.43 4.55 1.99
C LEU A 113 15.07 5.13 1.58
N THR A 114 14.63 6.18 2.26
CA THR A 114 13.32 6.81 2.00
C THR A 114 13.04 7.12 0.53
N PRO A 115 13.98 7.69 -0.27
CA PRO A 115 13.74 7.93 -1.69
C PRO A 115 13.46 6.65 -2.49
N SER A 116 14.18 5.56 -2.20
CA SER A 116 13.99 4.27 -2.86
C SER A 116 12.65 3.63 -2.46
N LEU A 117 12.30 3.70 -1.16
CA LEU A 117 11.04 3.18 -0.65
C LEU A 117 9.83 3.94 -1.22
N GLN A 118 9.91 5.26 -1.38
CA GLN A 118 8.81 6.08 -1.91
C GLN A 118 8.47 5.78 -3.37
N VAL A 119 9.38 5.19 -4.13
CA VAL A 119 9.18 4.78 -5.52
C VAL A 119 9.23 3.27 -5.72
N ALA A 120 9.28 2.49 -4.62
CA ALA A 120 9.23 1.04 -4.68
C ALA A 120 7.90 0.57 -5.27
N MET A 121 7.95 -0.42 -6.15
CA MET A 121 6.82 -0.87 -6.95
C MET A 121 5.86 -1.72 -6.11
N ASN A 122 4.81 -1.08 -5.59
CA ASN A 122 3.76 -1.76 -4.82
C ASN A 122 2.75 -2.42 -5.75
N GLU A 123 2.82 -3.72 -5.88
CA GLU A 123 1.92 -4.52 -6.71
C GLU A 123 1.18 -5.56 -5.86
N LEU A 124 0.00 -5.95 -6.29
CA LEU A 124 -0.78 -7.05 -5.69
C LEU A 124 -0.59 -8.35 -6.49
N SER A 125 -0.47 -8.22 -7.79
CA SER A 125 -0.21 -9.30 -8.74
C SER A 125 0.87 -8.90 -9.73
N ASN A 126 1.51 -9.90 -10.35
CA ASN A 126 2.41 -9.71 -11.48
C ASN A 126 2.40 -10.93 -12.40
N HIS A 127 3.31 -10.97 -13.36
CA HIS A 127 3.39 -12.01 -14.38
C HIS A 127 3.94 -13.36 -13.89
N ASP A 128 4.46 -13.45 -12.67
CA ASP A 128 5.03 -14.67 -12.07
C ASP A 128 4.12 -15.29 -11.00
N HIS A 129 3.37 -14.46 -10.27
CA HIS A 129 2.58 -14.88 -9.11
C HIS A 129 1.12 -15.11 -9.45
N SER A 130 0.40 -15.84 -8.61
CA SER A 130 -1.06 -15.91 -8.73
C SER A 130 -1.70 -14.53 -8.61
N ARG A 131 -2.84 -14.34 -9.27
CA ARG A 131 -3.60 -13.09 -9.13
C ARG A 131 -4.07 -12.90 -7.70
N PHE A 132 -4.01 -11.67 -7.17
CA PHE A 132 -4.43 -11.40 -5.79
C PHE A 132 -5.89 -11.82 -5.57
N LEU A 133 -6.77 -11.52 -6.54
CA LEU A 133 -8.17 -11.91 -6.45
C LEU A 133 -8.32 -13.44 -6.32
N THR A 134 -7.51 -14.24 -7.02
CA THR A 134 -7.49 -15.70 -6.87
C THR A 134 -7.06 -16.11 -5.47
N ARG A 135 -6.02 -15.48 -4.89
CA ARG A 135 -5.57 -15.80 -3.51
C ARG A 135 -6.68 -15.63 -2.46
N THR A 136 -7.67 -14.77 -2.73
CA THR A 136 -8.82 -14.57 -1.82
C THR A 136 -9.76 -15.79 -1.73
N ASN A 137 -9.62 -16.77 -2.60
CA ASN A 137 -10.42 -18.00 -2.55
C ASN A 137 -9.81 -19.11 -1.67
N HIS A 138 -8.58 -18.88 -1.16
CA HIS A 138 -7.82 -19.81 -0.31
C HIS A 138 -7.56 -21.19 -0.92
N MET A 139 -7.64 -21.34 -2.24
CA MET A 139 -7.34 -22.60 -2.89
C MET A 139 -5.83 -22.78 -3.05
N VAL A 140 -5.29 -23.85 -2.48
CA VAL A 140 -3.89 -24.25 -2.60
C VAL A 140 -3.70 -25.12 -3.84
N GLY A 141 -2.82 -24.71 -4.74
CA GLY A 141 -2.42 -25.48 -5.92
C GLY A 141 -2.26 -24.64 -7.17
N ARG A 142 -2.03 -25.32 -8.28
CA ARG A 142 -1.77 -24.74 -9.59
C ARG A 142 -2.77 -25.23 -10.64
N VAL A 143 -2.82 -24.54 -11.77
CA VAL A 143 -3.74 -24.81 -12.87
C VAL A 143 -3.66 -26.25 -13.40
N GLU A 144 -2.47 -26.86 -13.39
CA GLU A 144 -2.27 -28.24 -13.87
C GLU A 144 -3.05 -29.28 -13.05
N HIS A 145 -3.30 -28.98 -11.77
CA HIS A 145 -3.99 -29.89 -10.86
C HIS A 145 -5.45 -29.53 -10.62
N LEU A 146 -5.74 -28.22 -10.58
CA LEU A 146 -7.04 -27.69 -10.20
C LEU A 146 -7.92 -27.33 -11.41
N GLY A 147 -7.30 -27.11 -12.57
CA GLY A 147 -7.96 -26.57 -13.75
C GLY A 147 -8.13 -25.03 -13.67
N PRO A 148 -8.31 -24.36 -14.81
CA PRO A 148 -8.34 -22.89 -14.88
C PRO A 148 -9.58 -22.27 -14.22
N GLU A 149 -10.69 -23.00 -14.13
CA GLU A 149 -11.93 -22.46 -13.55
C GLU A 149 -11.83 -22.27 -12.03
N ALA A 150 -11.07 -23.12 -11.36
CA ALA A 150 -10.87 -23.04 -9.90
C ALA A 150 -10.30 -21.69 -9.45
N ALA A 151 -9.50 -21.04 -10.29
CA ALA A 151 -8.95 -19.71 -9.98
C ALA A 151 -10.04 -18.63 -9.84
N ASN A 152 -11.22 -18.83 -10.41
CA ASN A 152 -12.33 -17.87 -10.39
C ASN A 152 -13.37 -18.19 -9.32
N GLU A 153 -13.34 -19.41 -8.76
CA GLU A 153 -14.35 -19.86 -7.80
C GLU A 153 -14.11 -19.26 -6.41
N TYR A 154 -15.17 -18.87 -5.73
CA TYR A 154 -15.18 -18.39 -4.33
C TYR A 154 -14.30 -17.17 -4.04
N VAL A 155 -13.93 -16.41 -5.07
CA VAL A 155 -13.13 -15.19 -4.89
C VAL A 155 -13.87 -14.11 -4.09
N ASN A 156 -13.16 -13.39 -3.24
CA ASN A 156 -13.70 -12.35 -2.38
C ASN A 156 -13.30 -10.94 -2.85
N LYS A 157 -14.20 -10.28 -3.55
CA LYS A 157 -13.97 -8.90 -4.05
C LYS A 157 -13.89 -7.87 -2.92
N ALA A 158 -14.44 -8.13 -1.74
CA ALA A 158 -14.31 -7.22 -0.61
C ALA A 158 -12.86 -7.19 -0.12
N VAL A 159 -12.21 -8.35 0.02
CA VAL A 159 -10.79 -8.45 0.36
C VAL A 159 -9.92 -7.84 -0.75
N MET A 160 -10.29 -8.01 -2.04
CA MET A 160 -9.60 -7.31 -3.13
C MET A 160 -9.67 -5.78 -2.96
N ARG A 161 -10.83 -5.23 -2.57
CA ARG A 161 -10.96 -3.78 -2.33
C ARG A 161 -10.13 -3.31 -1.14
N GLU A 162 -10.02 -4.10 -0.05
CA GLU A 162 -9.10 -3.81 1.05
C GLU A 162 -7.65 -3.73 0.58
N ALA A 163 -7.21 -4.71 -0.23
CA ALA A 163 -5.87 -4.74 -0.79
C ALA A 163 -5.59 -3.53 -1.70
N VAL A 164 -6.55 -3.14 -2.54
CA VAL A 164 -6.43 -1.95 -3.41
C VAL A 164 -6.35 -0.68 -2.58
N VAL A 165 -7.11 -0.56 -1.49
CA VAL A 165 -6.97 0.59 -0.57
C VAL A 165 -5.56 0.61 0.01
N MET A 166 -5.04 -0.51 0.49
CA MET A 166 -3.67 -0.58 0.99
C MET A 166 -2.66 -0.22 -0.11
N GLN A 167 -2.80 -0.76 -1.32
CA GLN A 167 -1.93 -0.46 -2.45
C GLN A 167 -1.87 1.04 -2.78
N MET A 168 -3.01 1.71 -2.79
CA MET A 168 -3.11 3.12 -3.14
C MET A 168 -2.77 4.08 -2.00
N THR A 169 -2.65 3.58 -0.77
CA THR A 169 -2.42 4.43 0.41
C THR A 169 -1.13 4.10 1.18
N TRP A 170 -0.50 2.95 0.95
CA TRP A 170 0.79 2.61 1.57
C TRP A 170 1.95 3.40 0.96
N VAL A 171 3.14 3.36 1.59
CA VAL A 171 4.36 3.98 1.04
C VAL A 171 4.86 3.18 -0.15
N GLY A 172 5.14 3.84 -1.25
CA GLY A 172 5.61 3.25 -2.50
C GLY A 172 4.82 3.75 -3.71
N ALA A 173 5.11 3.23 -4.88
CA ALA A 173 4.45 3.55 -6.13
C ALA A 173 3.41 2.47 -6.47
N PRO A 174 2.10 2.77 -6.35
CA PRO A 174 1.06 1.81 -6.73
C PRO A 174 1.19 1.37 -8.18
N THR A 175 1.25 0.06 -8.40
CA THR A 175 1.41 -0.54 -9.72
C THR A 175 0.34 -1.59 -9.95
N VAL A 176 -0.55 -1.32 -10.90
CA VAL A 176 -1.64 -2.23 -11.25
C VAL A 176 -1.17 -3.19 -12.33
N TYR A 177 -1.17 -4.50 -12.05
CA TYR A 177 -0.99 -5.52 -13.08
C TYR A 177 -2.26 -5.60 -13.92
N TYR A 178 -2.13 -5.56 -15.25
CA TYR A 178 -3.28 -5.51 -16.14
C TYR A 178 -4.33 -6.58 -15.79
N GLY A 179 -5.58 -6.17 -15.75
CA GLY A 179 -6.70 -7.07 -15.47
C GLY A 179 -7.06 -7.23 -14.00
N ASP A 180 -6.19 -6.86 -13.04
CA ASP A 180 -6.57 -6.85 -11.62
C ASP A 180 -7.76 -5.92 -11.40
N GLU A 181 -7.75 -4.75 -12.07
CA GLU A 181 -8.85 -3.79 -12.05
C GLU A 181 -10.12 -4.31 -12.72
N ALA A 182 -9.98 -5.28 -13.62
CA ALA A 182 -11.09 -5.87 -14.38
C ALA A 182 -11.58 -7.22 -13.81
N GLY A 183 -11.04 -7.67 -12.67
CA GLY A 183 -11.43 -8.89 -12.00
C GLY A 183 -10.83 -10.16 -12.62
N VAL A 184 -9.71 -10.05 -13.32
CA VAL A 184 -9.01 -11.22 -13.89
C VAL A 184 -8.44 -12.06 -12.76
N CYS A 185 -8.76 -13.36 -12.78
CA CYS A 185 -8.19 -14.38 -11.93
C CYS A 185 -7.16 -15.21 -12.66
N GLY A 186 -6.35 -15.97 -11.92
CA GLY A 186 -5.36 -16.90 -12.47
C GLY A 186 -4.43 -17.39 -11.37
N PHE A 187 -4.10 -18.68 -11.40
CA PHE A 187 -3.01 -19.24 -10.60
C PHE A 187 -1.67 -18.68 -11.09
N THR A 188 -0.59 -19.08 -10.48
CA THR A 188 0.77 -18.66 -10.86
C THR A 188 1.06 -18.89 -12.34
N ASP A 189 2.14 -18.28 -12.87
CA ASP A 189 2.56 -18.42 -14.26
C ASP A 189 2.44 -19.89 -14.76
N PRO A 190 1.84 -20.14 -15.95
CA PRO A 190 1.39 -19.18 -16.96
C PRO A 190 -0.08 -18.72 -16.81
N ASP A 191 -0.87 -19.23 -15.86
CA ASP A 191 -2.30 -19.02 -15.80
C ASP A 191 -2.69 -17.57 -15.42
N ASN A 192 -1.84 -16.87 -14.69
CA ASN A 192 -2.03 -15.45 -14.35
C ASN A 192 -1.97 -14.50 -15.57
N ARG A 193 -1.43 -14.98 -16.71
CA ARG A 193 -1.26 -14.21 -17.96
C ARG A 193 -2.44 -14.36 -18.91
N ARG A 194 -3.66 -14.56 -18.36
CA ARG A 194 -4.89 -14.64 -19.14
C ARG A 194 -5.12 -13.34 -19.93
N THR A 195 -5.82 -13.43 -21.05
CA THR A 195 -6.18 -12.26 -21.86
C THR A 195 -7.07 -11.31 -21.07
N TYR A 196 -6.95 -10.00 -21.36
CA TYR A 196 -7.85 -8.99 -20.81
C TYR A 196 -9.28 -9.28 -21.26
N PRO A 197 -10.29 -9.20 -20.37
CA PRO A 197 -11.66 -9.62 -20.65
C PRO A 197 -12.46 -8.54 -21.38
N TRP A 198 -12.01 -8.11 -22.56
CA TRP A 198 -12.65 -7.06 -23.34
C TRP A 198 -14.16 -7.27 -23.53
N GLY A 199 -14.95 -6.29 -23.08
CA GLY A 199 -16.42 -6.32 -23.12
C GLY A 199 -17.06 -7.15 -21.99
N HIS A 200 -16.25 -7.73 -21.10
CA HIS A 200 -16.68 -8.54 -19.95
C HIS A 200 -15.98 -8.14 -18.65
N GLU A 201 -15.43 -6.92 -18.64
CA GLU A 201 -14.71 -6.38 -17.48
C GLU A 201 -15.63 -6.23 -16.26
N ASP A 202 -15.08 -6.43 -15.09
CA ASP A 202 -15.76 -6.08 -13.85
C ASP A 202 -15.82 -4.56 -13.68
N GLN A 203 -16.94 -3.97 -14.10
CA GLN A 203 -17.11 -2.52 -14.12
C GLN A 203 -17.12 -1.91 -12.72
N GLU A 204 -17.53 -2.66 -11.69
CA GLU A 204 -17.49 -2.20 -10.29
C GLU A 204 -16.04 -2.09 -9.79
N LEU A 205 -15.21 -3.12 -10.04
CA LEU A 205 -13.80 -3.07 -9.68
C LEU A 205 -13.04 -1.98 -10.45
N ILE A 206 -13.35 -1.78 -11.73
CA ILE A 206 -12.75 -0.67 -12.53
C ILE A 206 -13.11 0.68 -11.90
N ALA A 207 -14.38 0.88 -11.56
CA ALA A 207 -14.82 2.13 -10.95
C ALA A 207 -14.16 2.35 -9.59
N PHE A 208 -14.03 1.29 -8.79
CA PHE A 208 -13.34 1.32 -7.51
C PHE A 208 -11.86 1.69 -7.64
N HIS A 209 -11.12 1.05 -8.56
CA HIS A 209 -9.71 1.38 -8.83
C HIS A 209 -9.55 2.84 -9.27
N LYS A 210 -10.43 3.33 -10.17
CA LYS A 210 -10.40 4.74 -10.61
C LYS A 210 -10.55 5.69 -9.42
N GLU A 211 -11.45 5.38 -8.50
CA GLU A 211 -11.69 6.22 -7.33
C GLU A 211 -10.51 6.18 -6.35
N ALA A 212 -9.97 5.00 -6.06
CA ALA A 212 -8.79 4.85 -5.21
C ALA A 212 -7.54 5.54 -5.81
N ILE A 213 -7.34 5.44 -7.13
CA ILE A 213 -6.28 6.15 -7.87
C ILE A 213 -6.51 7.67 -7.81
N ARG A 214 -7.75 8.15 -7.94
CA ARG A 214 -8.08 9.58 -7.83
C ARG A 214 -7.64 10.11 -6.45
N ILE A 215 -8.02 9.41 -5.38
CA ILE A 215 -7.63 9.76 -4.00
C ILE A 215 -6.11 9.79 -3.88
N HIS A 216 -5.40 8.77 -4.36
CA HIS A 216 -3.93 8.74 -4.35
C HIS A 216 -3.32 9.98 -5.04
N LYS A 217 -3.86 10.35 -6.21
CA LYS A 217 -3.35 11.48 -6.99
C LYS A 217 -3.65 12.84 -6.39
N GLU A 218 -4.76 12.99 -5.69
CA GLU A 218 -5.19 14.25 -5.09
C GLU A 218 -4.46 14.56 -3.78
N HIS A 219 -3.97 13.53 -3.07
CA HIS A 219 -3.37 13.67 -1.75
C HIS A 219 -1.83 13.57 -1.77
N PRO A 220 -1.09 14.68 -1.56
CA PRO A 220 0.37 14.67 -1.44
C PRO A 220 0.89 13.73 -0.35
N ALA A 221 0.14 13.54 0.74
CA ALA A 221 0.46 12.61 1.81
C ALA A 221 0.61 11.17 1.30
N LEU A 222 -0.18 10.75 0.33
CA LEU A 222 -0.14 9.39 -0.23
C LEU A 222 1.04 9.19 -1.19
N LYS A 223 1.52 10.26 -1.83
CA LYS A 223 2.64 10.18 -2.78
C LYS A 223 3.99 10.03 -2.07
N ASN A 224 4.30 10.94 -1.17
CA ASN A 224 5.59 10.99 -0.48
C ASN A 224 5.50 11.52 0.95
N GLY A 225 4.36 11.31 1.61
CA GLY A 225 4.17 11.59 3.02
C GLY A 225 4.75 10.51 3.92
N SER A 226 4.83 10.83 5.19
CA SER A 226 5.20 9.89 6.25
C SER A 226 4.11 8.85 6.46
N LEU A 227 4.51 7.68 6.94
CA LEU A 227 3.62 6.60 7.39
C LEU A 227 3.73 6.47 8.90
N LYS A 228 2.61 6.26 9.56
CA LYS A 228 2.56 5.87 10.98
C LYS A 228 1.48 4.82 11.19
N ILE A 229 1.84 3.72 11.83
CA ILE A 229 0.85 2.76 12.35
C ILE A 229 0.19 3.40 13.59
N LEU A 230 -1.13 3.42 13.59
CA LEU A 230 -1.93 4.00 14.67
C LEU A 230 -2.51 2.93 15.62
N GLY A 231 -2.52 1.68 15.17
CA GLY A 231 -2.97 0.55 15.95
C GLY A 231 -3.40 -0.62 15.09
N GLY A 232 -3.66 -1.72 15.76
CA GLY A 232 -4.15 -2.93 15.12
C GLY A 232 -4.40 -4.02 16.15
N GLU A 233 -5.19 -4.97 15.74
CA GLU A 233 -5.45 -6.23 16.43
C GLU A 233 -5.69 -7.30 15.37
N GLU A 234 -5.97 -8.53 15.75
CA GLU A 234 -6.21 -9.60 14.80
C GLU A 234 -7.22 -9.20 13.71
N ASN A 235 -6.80 -9.25 12.43
CA ASN A 235 -7.58 -8.86 11.25
C ASN A 235 -7.99 -7.36 11.19
N ILE A 236 -7.42 -6.49 12.03
CA ILE A 236 -7.68 -5.05 12.00
C ILE A 236 -6.34 -4.30 11.93
N LEU A 237 -6.29 -3.30 11.07
CA LEU A 237 -5.14 -2.41 10.92
C LEU A 237 -5.61 -0.97 10.79
N SER A 238 -4.96 -0.05 11.50
CA SER A 238 -5.12 1.38 11.26
C SER A 238 -3.77 2.08 11.11
N TYR A 239 -3.68 2.99 10.16
CA TYR A 239 -2.47 3.76 9.91
C TYR A 239 -2.78 5.14 9.33
N ALA A 240 -1.81 6.02 9.42
CA ALA A 240 -1.87 7.36 8.87
C ALA A 240 -0.83 7.58 7.79
N ARG A 241 -1.18 8.43 6.83
CA ARG A 241 -0.26 9.07 5.89
C ARG A 241 -0.38 10.58 6.07
N PHE A 242 0.73 11.29 6.18
CA PHE A 242 0.68 12.74 6.41
C PHE A 242 1.85 13.48 5.77
N LYS A 243 1.54 14.66 5.24
CA LYS A 243 2.50 15.60 4.66
C LYS A 243 1.97 17.02 4.72
N GLY A 244 2.71 17.94 5.38
CA GLY A 244 2.23 19.31 5.57
C GLY A 244 0.89 19.30 6.32
N HIS A 245 -0.16 19.83 5.70
CA HIS A 245 -1.52 19.84 6.26
C HIS A 245 -2.41 18.69 5.76
N ASP A 246 -1.91 17.88 4.83
CA ASP A 246 -2.65 16.74 4.29
C ASP A 246 -2.50 15.54 5.21
N ARG A 247 -3.62 15.04 5.73
CA ARG A 247 -3.72 13.92 6.67
C ARG A 247 -4.72 12.90 6.16
N ILE A 248 -4.28 11.67 6.03
CA ILE A 248 -5.12 10.55 5.62
C ILE A 248 -5.03 9.47 6.70
N ILE A 249 -6.19 9.00 7.15
CA ILE A 249 -6.31 7.84 8.04
C ILE A 249 -6.94 6.71 7.27
N VAL A 250 -6.36 5.54 7.42
CA VAL A 250 -6.87 4.30 6.81
C VAL A 250 -7.16 3.31 7.92
N VAL A 251 -8.33 2.67 7.83
CA VAL A 251 -8.74 1.58 8.73
C VAL A 251 -9.16 0.40 7.88
N ILE A 252 -8.59 -0.76 8.15
CA ILE A 252 -8.92 -2.05 7.50
C ILE A 252 -9.55 -2.96 8.54
N ASN A 253 -10.67 -3.58 8.19
CA ASN A 253 -11.29 -4.66 8.95
C ASN A 253 -11.46 -5.89 8.06
N ASN A 254 -10.49 -6.79 8.10
CA ASN A 254 -10.51 -8.06 7.35
C ASN A 254 -11.28 -9.18 8.08
N ARG A 255 -12.04 -8.85 9.14
CA ARG A 255 -12.94 -9.80 9.80
C ARG A 255 -14.19 -10.04 8.97
N SER A 256 -14.74 -11.23 9.07
CA SER A 256 -16.08 -11.55 8.58
C SER A 256 -17.22 -10.93 9.41
N GLU A 257 -16.88 -10.16 10.44
CA GLU A 257 -17.77 -9.54 11.41
C GLU A 257 -17.58 -8.04 11.48
N ARG A 258 -18.55 -7.35 12.05
CA ARG A 258 -18.44 -5.92 12.34
C ARG A 258 -17.46 -5.68 13.48
N ALA A 259 -16.75 -4.55 13.41
CA ALA A 259 -15.84 -4.10 14.44
C ALA A 259 -16.03 -2.61 14.72
N GLU A 260 -15.95 -2.22 16.00
CA GLU A 260 -15.77 -0.84 16.40
C GLU A 260 -14.27 -0.63 16.63
N VAL A 261 -13.66 0.26 15.85
CA VAL A 261 -12.23 0.54 15.91
C VAL A 261 -12.01 1.95 16.41
N LYS A 262 -11.30 2.08 17.54
CA LYS A 262 -10.85 3.37 18.06
C LYS A 262 -9.46 3.68 17.53
N VAL A 263 -9.34 4.79 16.83
CA VAL A 263 -8.09 5.18 16.15
C VAL A 263 -7.53 6.43 16.79
N PRO A 264 -6.32 6.39 17.39
CA PRO A 264 -5.67 7.54 18.02
C PRO A 264 -5.07 8.47 16.96
N VAL A 265 -5.93 9.22 16.28
CA VAL A 265 -5.54 10.07 15.15
C VAL A 265 -4.63 11.24 15.54
N TRP A 266 -4.61 11.63 16.82
CA TRP A 266 -3.70 12.63 17.36
C TRP A 266 -2.22 12.25 17.13
N GLU A 267 -1.92 10.97 17.07
CA GLU A 267 -0.56 10.48 16.77
C GLU A 267 -0.08 10.81 15.35
N ALA A 268 -0.99 11.17 14.46
CA ALA A 268 -0.72 11.67 13.11
C ALA A 268 -0.82 13.21 13.04
N GLU A 269 -0.65 13.90 14.14
CA GLU A 269 -0.77 15.36 14.26
C GLU A 269 -2.15 15.88 13.81
N ILE A 270 -3.21 15.11 14.03
CA ILE A 270 -4.59 15.55 13.85
C ILE A 270 -5.09 16.17 15.14
N PRO A 271 -5.78 17.32 15.09
CA PRO A 271 -6.30 17.99 16.27
C PRO A 271 -7.15 17.07 17.14
N ILE A 272 -7.01 17.21 18.48
CA ILE A 272 -7.75 16.40 19.44
C ILE A 272 -9.26 16.63 19.38
N LYS A 273 -9.70 17.70 18.72
CA LYS A 273 -11.11 17.98 18.45
C LYS A 273 -11.25 18.60 17.07
N CYS A 274 -11.74 17.84 16.12
CA CYS A 274 -12.02 18.30 14.78
C CYS A 274 -12.99 17.34 14.08
N ARG A 275 -13.17 17.52 12.77
CA ARG A 275 -13.96 16.62 11.93
C ARG A 275 -13.11 16.14 10.76
N MET A 276 -13.17 14.86 10.49
CA MET A 276 -12.62 14.24 9.30
C MET A 276 -13.75 13.88 8.34
N LYS A 277 -13.47 13.89 7.05
CA LYS A 277 -14.42 13.47 6.03
C LYS A 277 -14.07 12.08 5.51
N ARG A 278 -15.08 11.29 5.22
CA ARG A 278 -14.90 10.07 4.44
C ARG A 278 -14.49 10.42 3.00
N LEU A 279 -13.40 9.84 2.54
CA LEU A 279 -12.97 9.86 1.14
C LEU A 279 -13.46 8.62 0.41
N LEU A 280 -13.40 7.47 1.09
CA LEU A 280 -13.79 6.17 0.55
C LEU A 280 -14.18 5.24 1.70
N TYR A 281 -15.21 4.45 1.49
CA TYR A 281 -15.55 3.31 2.33
C TYR A 281 -15.91 2.12 1.44
N SER A 282 -15.12 1.04 1.52
CA SER A 282 -15.47 -0.24 0.89
C SER A 282 -16.13 -1.16 1.91
N TYR A 283 -17.02 -2.01 1.44
CA TYR A 283 -17.75 -2.97 2.26
C TYR A 283 -18.01 -4.25 1.43
N LYS A 284 -18.63 -5.24 2.04
CA LYS A 284 -18.81 -6.57 1.45
C LYS A 284 -19.34 -6.53 0.00
N ASP A 285 -20.31 -5.70 -0.30
CA ASP A 285 -21.05 -5.73 -1.55
C ASP A 285 -20.71 -4.53 -2.50
N GLY A 286 -19.72 -3.69 -2.13
CA GLY A 286 -19.36 -2.53 -2.96
C GLY A 286 -18.56 -1.48 -2.20
N TYR A 287 -18.74 -0.22 -2.61
CA TYR A 287 -18.10 0.91 -1.96
C TYR A 287 -18.97 2.18 -2.08
N THR A 288 -18.60 3.20 -1.30
CA THR A 288 -19.22 4.52 -1.38
C THR A 288 -18.19 5.62 -1.16
N THR A 289 -18.41 6.74 -1.83
CA THR A 289 -17.69 8.02 -1.62
C THR A 289 -18.64 9.11 -1.14
N GLU A 290 -19.87 8.74 -0.75
CA GLU A 290 -20.82 9.68 -0.18
C GLU A 290 -20.22 10.37 1.03
N TYR A 291 -20.51 11.67 1.12
CA TYR A 291 -20.01 12.51 2.20
C TYR A 291 -20.50 12.02 3.56
N GLU A 292 -19.58 11.81 4.47
CA GLU A 292 -19.84 11.51 5.89
C GLU A 292 -18.73 12.14 6.74
N GLU A 293 -19.13 12.71 7.87
CA GLU A 293 -18.21 13.30 8.84
C GLU A 293 -17.97 12.34 10.00
N TYR A 294 -16.70 12.24 10.38
CA TYR A 294 -16.25 11.51 11.56
C TYR A 294 -15.73 12.50 12.58
N LEU A 295 -16.34 12.49 13.76
CA LEU A 295 -15.93 13.35 14.87
C LEU A 295 -14.61 12.81 15.46
N VAL A 296 -13.65 13.71 15.64
CA VAL A 296 -12.48 13.49 16.49
C VAL A 296 -12.82 14.07 17.86
N GLU A 297 -12.80 13.22 18.88
CA GLU A 297 -12.98 13.61 20.28
C GLU A 297 -11.82 13.06 21.09
N ASP A 298 -11.21 13.89 21.94
CA ASP A 298 -10.01 13.57 22.72
C ASP A 298 -8.88 12.94 21.91
N GLY A 299 -8.77 13.32 20.62
CA GLY A 299 -7.74 12.83 19.68
C GLY A 299 -8.04 11.48 19.04
N GLU A 300 -9.20 10.91 19.26
CA GLU A 300 -9.61 9.63 18.72
C GLU A 300 -10.77 9.75 17.74
N VAL A 301 -10.79 8.87 16.74
CA VAL A 301 -11.95 8.60 15.88
C VAL A 301 -12.48 7.21 16.19
N VAL A 302 -13.79 7.09 16.33
CA VAL A 302 -14.47 5.79 16.39
C VAL A 302 -15.00 5.43 15.02
N ALA A 303 -14.45 4.36 14.44
CA ALA A 303 -14.87 3.83 13.15
C ALA A 303 -15.71 2.57 13.34
N ASN A 304 -16.98 2.60 12.91
CA ASN A 304 -17.85 1.42 12.88
C ASN A 304 -17.66 0.70 11.53
N MET A 305 -16.85 -0.33 11.53
CA MET A 305 -16.46 -1.07 10.34
C MET A 305 -17.39 -2.25 10.08
N GLY A 306 -17.82 -2.41 8.82
CA GLY A 306 -18.50 -3.61 8.37
C GLY A 306 -17.55 -4.81 8.20
N PRO A 307 -18.08 -6.01 7.89
CA PRO A 307 -17.23 -7.15 7.50
C PRO A 307 -16.44 -6.84 6.22
N HIS A 308 -15.19 -7.27 6.15
CA HIS A 308 -14.30 -7.07 5.00
C HIS A 308 -14.45 -5.66 4.42
N SER A 309 -13.96 -4.68 5.15
CA SER A 309 -14.16 -3.27 4.81
C SER A 309 -12.91 -2.42 5.01
N ALA A 310 -12.77 -1.39 4.20
CA ALA A 310 -11.73 -0.39 4.32
C ALA A 310 -12.32 1.01 4.34
N LEU A 311 -11.83 1.84 5.26
CA LEU A 311 -12.23 3.24 5.41
C LEU A 311 -11.01 4.14 5.17
N VAL A 312 -11.18 5.15 4.34
CA VAL A 312 -10.20 6.20 4.12
C VAL A 312 -10.81 7.54 4.54
N LEU A 313 -10.21 8.15 5.55
CA LEU A 313 -10.60 9.47 6.03
C LEU A 313 -9.56 10.51 5.65
N GLY A 314 -9.99 11.69 5.24
CA GLY A 314 -9.16 12.87 5.04
C GLY A 314 -9.52 13.99 6.00
N MET A 315 -8.56 14.85 6.31
CA MET A 315 -8.88 16.08 7.00
C MET A 315 -9.74 16.97 6.10
N ARG A 316 -10.72 17.63 6.70
CA ARG A 316 -11.47 18.69 6.06
C ARG A 316 -10.54 19.89 5.86
N ASN A 317 -10.81 20.77 4.90
CA ASN A 317 -9.96 21.89 4.49
C ASN A 317 -9.48 22.73 5.67
N GLU A 318 -8.34 23.41 5.50
CA GLU A 318 -7.69 24.27 6.53
C GLU A 318 -8.65 25.27 7.21
N GLU A 319 -9.68 25.71 6.52
CA GLU A 319 -10.72 26.61 7.06
C GLU A 319 -11.56 26.01 8.20
N ASP A 320 -11.61 24.67 8.29
CA ASP A 320 -12.38 23.96 9.31
C ASP A 320 -11.53 23.57 10.55
N HIS A 321 -10.24 23.90 10.55
CA HIS A 321 -9.37 23.66 11.68
C HIS A 321 -9.45 24.81 12.64
N ASP A 322 -9.84 24.54 13.86
CA ASP A 322 -9.64 25.47 14.97
C ASP A 322 -8.15 25.48 15.39
N TRP A 323 -7.33 26.12 14.54
CA TRP A 323 -5.88 26.31 14.81
C TRP A 323 -5.64 26.99 16.16
N LEU A 324 -6.57 27.80 16.61
CA LEU A 324 -6.50 28.42 17.92
C LEU A 324 -6.63 27.37 19.02
N TYR A 325 -7.51 26.39 18.82
CA TYR A 325 -7.66 25.26 19.74
C TYR A 325 -6.40 24.38 19.79
N ILE A 326 -5.78 24.09 18.64
CA ILE A 326 -4.53 23.33 18.57
C ILE A 326 -3.39 24.08 19.28
N LEU A 327 -3.24 25.37 19.03
CA LEU A 327 -2.24 26.20 19.68
C LEU A 327 -2.43 26.28 21.20
N GLN A 328 -3.68 26.20 21.69
CA GLN A 328 -4.00 26.25 23.10
C GLN A 328 -3.92 24.90 23.80
N ASN A 329 -4.25 23.81 23.11
CA ASN A 329 -4.46 22.48 23.72
C ASN A 329 -3.53 21.38 23.19
N GLY A 330 -2.76 21.65 22.13
CA GLY A 330 -1.88 20.66 21.50
C GLY A 330 -2.62 19.60 20.67
N TYR A 331 -1.91 18.57 20.22
CA TYR A 331 -2.42 17.51 19.36
C TYR A 331 -2.88 16.24 20.10
N GLY A 332 -2.59 16.05 21.30
CA GLY A 332 -2.93 14.85 22.05
C GLY A 332 -4.14 15.01 22.97
N PRO A 333 -4.62 13.94 23.61
CA PRO A 333 -5.63 14.02 24.65
C PRO A 333 -5.24 15.01 25.73
N ALA A 334 -6.20 15.75 26.28
CA ALA A 334 -5.98 16.84 27.25
C ALA A 334 -5.16 16.43 28.49
N ASN A 335 -5.09 15.14 28.80
CA ASN A 335 -4.36 14.57 29.93
C ASN A 335 -3.00 13.96 29.56
N SER A 336 -2.56 14.02 28.28
CA SER A 336 -1.25 13.51 27.90
C SER A 336 -0.15 14.51 28.23
N GLU A 337 0.93 14.05 28.85
CA GLU A 337 2.10 14.90 29.12
C GLU A 337 2.70 15.50 27.85
N PHE A 338 2.47 14.84 26.71
CA PHE A 338 2.91 15.26 25.39
C PHE A 338 2.31 16.61 24.95
N CYS A 339 1.07 16.92 25.31
CA CYS A 339 0.42 18.20 24.99
C CYS A 339 1.07 19.42 25.66
N LYS A 340 1.78 19.23 26.76
CA LYS A 340 2.36 20.34 27.53
C LYS A 340 3.71 20.82 26.98
N GLU A 341 4.47 19.95 26.32
CA GLU A 341 5.80 20.30 25.79
C GLU A 341 5.77 20.87 24.37
N ASP A 342 4.85 20.43 23.51
CA ASP A 342 4.84 20.84 22.09
C ASP A 342 4.17 22.21 21.84
N THR A 343 3.24 22.64 22.68
CA THR A 343 2.63 23.98 22.57
C THR A 343 3.66 25.09 22.70
N ASN A 344 4.74 24.89 23.45
CA ASN A 344 5.83 25.85 23.57
C ASN A 344 6.78 25.87 22.38
N ARG A 345 6.83 24.83 21.54
CA ARG A 345 7.67 24.75 20.35
C ARG A 345 7.02 25.38 19.11
N LEU A 346 5.70 25.36 19.01
CA LEU A 346 4.94 25.95 17.90
C LEU A 346 4.87 27.49 17.96
N ILE A 347 5.02 28.08 19.14
CA ILE A 347 4.96 29.55 19.34
C ILE A 347 6.30 30.25 19.01
N VAL A 348 7.39 29.52 18.81
CA VAL A 348 8.75 30.08 18.66
C VAL A 348 9.31 29.90 17.24
N LYS A 349 8.53 29.48 16.27
CA LYS A 349 8.91 29.43 14.85
C LYS A 349 7.84 30.06 13.98
#